data_2c9e6caafa72a5328d108398db4c2cf5
#
_entry.id   2c9e6caafa72a5328d108398db4c2cf5
#
_cell.length_a   1.000
_cell.length_b   1.000
_cell.length_c   1.000
_cell.angle_alpha   90.00
_cell.angle_beta   90.00
_cell.angle_gamma   90.00
#
_symmetry.space_group_name_H-M   'P 1'
#
loop_
_entity.id
_entity.type
_entity.pdbx_description
1 polymer ?
#
loop_
_entity_poly.entity_id
_entity_poly.type
_entity_poly.pdbx_seq_one_letter_code
_entity_poly.pdbx_strand_id
1 'polypeptide(L)'
;MKIALVHDYLTQPGGAERVFELLCKRYPDADIYTSLYDPERTIDLSEREVRTTVLQNIPGATKYFRLMAPFYFPAFRALDLQDYDLIISSSTSFAKAVRKRPGAIHICFCHNVTRFLWDTQTYLREYATYRKFYPFLKQVFEALKKLDLAYAQEPDYYIANSSIVARRIQQIYRKPAQVINYPIDSTKFLFSEEKEDYYFASARLISYKRIDVIVEAFNWLGWPLLISGNGPERERLESRALNNIKFLGHVSDSERSHLLANASSVIVAALEDYGLVPVEANASGTPVIAYGAGGVLDTQVPGKTGVFFKRQTPEAIQAALLEAREIAWDYRKIREHALSNFSEEVFFKKVEQVIEEVCRSHRSYSLLH
;
A
#
# COMPACT_ATOMS: atom_id res chain seq x y z
N MET A 1 -11.73 -27.08 2.16
CA MET A 1 -10.90 -26.35 1.19
C MET A 1 -9.60 -25.97 1.91
N LYS A 2 -8.47 -26.54 1.46
CA LYS A 2 -7.16 -26.26 2.06
C LYS A 2 -6.58 -25.00 1.42
N ILE A 3 -6.18 -24.03 2.23
CA ILE A 3 -5.76 -22.69 1.78
C ILE A 3 -4.27 -22.48 2.04
N ALA A 4 -3.54 -21.93 1.07
CA ALA A 4 -2.21 -21.37 1.25
C ALA A 4 -2.24 -19.84 1.10
N LEU A 5 -1.68 -19.14 2.07
CA LEU A 5 -1.40 -17.71 2.00
C LEU A 5 0.07 -17.52 1.66
N VAL A 6 0.35 -16.76 0.61
CA VAL A 6 1.73 -16.56 0.13
C VAL A 6 2.03 -15.07 0.08
N HIS A 7 3.15 -14.63 0.68
CA HIS A 7 3.60 -13.23 0.61
C HIS A 7 5.00 -13.11 0.02
N ASP A 8 5.33 -11.96 -0.56
CA ASP A 8 6.64 -11.78 -1.22
C ASP A 8 7.81 -11.98 -0.25
N TYR A 9 7.90 -11.16 0.79
CA TYR A 9 8.89 -11.25 1.87
C TYR A 9 8.40 -10.46 3.09
N LEU A 10 8.63 -11.01 4.26
CA LEU A 10 8.26 -10.44 5.55
C LEU A 10 9.54 -9.95 6.27
N THR A 11 10.08 -8.81 5.84
CA THR A 11 11.36 -8.25 6.31
C THR A 11 11.29 -6.77 6.68
N GLN A 12 10.11 -6.17 6.55
CA GLN A 12 9.84 -4.76 6.86
C GLN A 12 8.34 -4.57 7.14
N PRO A 13 7.94 -3.55 7.90
CA PRO A 13 6.53 -3.18 8.02
C PRO A 13 6.08 -2.39 6.79
N GLY A 14 4.83 -2.59 6.38
CA GLY A 14 4.21 -1.85 5.28
C GLY A 14 2.72 -2.12 5.12
N GLY A 15 2.10 -1.44 4.15
CA GLY A 15 0.67 -1.61 3.88
C GLY A 15 0.31 -3.00 3.34
N ALA A 16 1.20 -3.60 2.55
CA ALA A 16 1.01 -4.94 2.00
C ALA A 16 1.12 -6.01 3.11
N GLU A 17 2.11 -5.87 3.99
CA GLU A 17 2.33 -6.75 5.13
C GLU A 17 1.15 -6.68 6.11
N ARG A 18 0.60 -5.48 6.37
CA ARG A 18 -0.60 -5.30 7.19
C ARG A 18 -1.83 -6.01 6.60
N VAL A 19 -2.05 -5.91 5.28
CA VAL A 19 -3.15 -6.64 4.62
C VAL A 19 -2.91 -8.14 4.70
N PHE A 20 -1.67 -8.59 4.55
CA PHE A 20 -1.33 -10.01 4.70
C PHE A 20 -1.56 -10.52 6.12
N GLU A 21 -1.23 -9.74 7.14
CA GLU A 21 -1.55 -10.04 8.54
C GLU A 21 -3.06 -10.23 8.76
N LEU A 22 -3.89 -9.36 8.18
CA LEU A 22 -5.34 -9.47 8.25
C LEU A 22 -5.85 -10.74 7.56
N LEU A 23 -5.27 -11.11 6.40
CA LEU A 23 -5.59 -12.38 5.74
C LEU A 23 -5.19 -13.58 6.62
N CYS A 24 -4.03 -13.53 7.29
CA CYS A 24 -3.61 -14.57 8.23
C CYS A 24 -4.56 -14.71 9.42
N LYS A 25 -5.05 -13.61 9.95
CA LYS A 25 -6.05 -13.59 11.04
C LYS A 25 -7.42 -14.13 10.58
N ARG A 26 -7.84 -13.79 9.36
CA ARG A 26 -9.12 -14.22 8.78
C ARG A 26 -9.16 -15.70 8.44
N TYR A 27 -8.02 -16.25 8.02
CA TYR A 27 -7.86 -17.66 7.65
C TYR A 27 -6.89 -18.36 8.62
N PRO A 28 -7.31 -18.63 9.88
CA PRO A 28 -6.41 -19.18 10.90
C PRO A 28 -5.87 -20.57 10.56
N ASP A 29 -6.60 -21.37 9.78
CA ASP A 29 -6.22 -22.72 9.38
C ASP A 29 -5.39 -22.75 8.07
N ALA A 30 -5.11 -21.60 7.45
CA ALA A 30 -4.33 -21.56 6.23
C ALA A 30 -2.84 -21.68 6.52
N ASP A 31 -2.10 -22.43 5.70
CA ASP A 31 -0.64 -22.48 5.76
C ASP A 31 -0.02 -21.19 5.20
N ILE A 32 1.01 -20.67 5.86
CA ILE A 32 1.66 -19.40 5.52
C ILE A 32 3.01 -19.64 4.84
N TYR A 33 3.20 -19.02 3.69
CA TYR A 33 4.42 -19.07 2.89
C TYR A 33 4.96 -17.68 2.58
N THR A 34 6.29 -17.53 2.63
CA THR A 34 6.97 -16.32 2.18
C THR A 34 8.37 -16.66 1.68
N SER A 35 9.02 -15.75 0.96
CA SER A 35 10.41 -16.02 0.56
C SER A 35 11.38 -15.87 1.72
N LEU A 36 11.25 -14.80 2.51
CA LEU A 36 12.09 -14.45 3.66
C LEU A 36 11.22 -13.97 4.81
N TYR A 37 11.58 -14.34 6.04
CA TYR A 37 10.88 -13.92 7.26
C TYR A 37 11.88 -13.43 8.31
N ASP A 38 11.65 -12.23 8.81
CA ASP A 38 12.39 -11.60 9.91
C ASP A 38 11.36 -11.10 10.95
N PRO A 39 11.05 -11.93 11.99
CA PRO A 39 9.98 -11.63 12.95
C PRO A 39 10.20 -10.34 13.75
N GLU A 40 11.47 -9.88 13.89
CA GLU A 40 11.78 -8.65 14.61
C GLU A 40 11.50 -7.38 13.80
N ARG A 41 11.27 -7.54 12.48
CA ARG A 41 11.20 -6.41 11.54
C ARG A 41 9.93 -6.33 10.72
N THR A 42 8.95 -7.19 11.00
CA THR A 42 7.71 -7.24 10.21
C THR A 42 6.49 -7.42 11.11
N ILE A 43 5.38 -7.88 10.54
CA ILE A 43 4.17 -8.26 11.26
C ILE A 43 4.42 -9.43 12.20
N ASP A 44 3.72 -9.45 13.32
CA ASP A 44 3.84 -10.54 14.29
C ASP A 44 3.02 -11.76 13.83
N LEU A 45 3.72 -12.84 13.51
CA LEU A 45 3.17 -14.15 13.18
C LEU A 45 3.78 -15.24 14.11
N SER A 46 4.21 -14.86 15.32
CA SER A 46 4.91 -15.76 16.25
C SER A 46 4.07 -16.97 16.68
N GLU A 47 2.74 -16.86 16.67
CA GLU A 47 1.81 -17.96 16.97
C GLU A 47 1.54 -18.89 15.78
N ARG A 48 2.15 -18.64 14.63
CA ARG A 48 1.90 -19.35 13.37
C ARG A 48 3.19 -19.92 12.78
N GLU A 49 3.10 -21.09 12.20
CA GLU A 49 4.20 -21.62 11.38
C GLU A 49 4.31 -20.83 10.08
N VAL A 50 5.45 -20.18 9.86
CA VAL A 50 5.77 -19.48 8.60
C VAL A 50 6.79 -20.29 7.82
N ARG A 51 6.38 -20.84 6.70
CA ARG A 51 7.24 -21.60 5.80
C ARG A 51 7.94 -20.68 4.82
N THR A 52 9.26 -20.77 4.76
CA THR A 52 10.08 -19.91 3.91
C THR A 52 10.68 -20.66 2.74
N THR A 53 11.12 -19.93 1.72
CA THR A 53 11.91 -20.53 0.63
C THR A 53 13.34 -20.82 1.08
N VAL A 54 14.09 -21.56 0.25
CA VAL A 54 15.52 -21.84 0.49
C VAL A 54 16.39 -20.59 0.64
N LEU A 55 15.92 -19.44 0.19
CA LEU A 55 16.63 -18.16 0.32
C LEU A 55 16.80 -17.72 1.78
N GLN A 56 15.94 -18.15 2.69
CA GLN A 56 16.06 -17.91 4.13
C GLN A 56 17.38 -18.41 4.71
N ASN A 57 17.92 -19.48 4.16
CA ASN A 57 19.16 -20.10 4.63
C ASN A 57 20.43 -19.33 4.21
N ILE A 58 20.29 -18.33 3.35
CA ILE A 58 21.43 -17.50 2.90
C ILE A 58 21.77 -16.48 3.99
N PRO A 59 23.00 -16.47 4.54
CA PRO A 59 23.39 -15.52 5.56
C PRO A 59 23.16 -14.06 5.11
N GLY A 60 22.41 -13.30 5.91
CA GLY A 60 22.11 -11.91 5.63
C GLY A 60 21.01 -11.65 4.57
N ALA A 61 20.33 -12.70 4.07
CA ALA A 61 19.29 -12.55 3.05
C ALA A 61 18.18 -11.59 3.49
N THR A 62 17.72 -11.65 4.73
CA THR A 62 16.69 -10.73 5.26
C THR A 62 17.17 -9.27 5.29
N LYS A 63 18.44 -9.03 5.60
CA LYS A 63 19.04 -7.68 5.60
C LYS A 63 19.21 -7.14 4.18
N TYR A 64 19.60 -7.99 3.24
CA TYR A 64 19.89 -7.62 1.85
C TYR A 64 18.83 -8.14 0.88
N PHE A 65 17.60 -8.29 1.32
CA PHE A 65 16.50 -8.92 0.58
C PHE A 65 16.30 -8.36 -0.85
N ARG A 66 16.56 -7.07 -1.08
CA ARG A 66 16.44 -6.49 -2.44
C ARG A 66 17.47 -7.05 -3.43
N LEU A 67 18.64 -7.46 -2.95
CA LEU A 67 19.67 -8.07 -3.81
C LEU A 67 19.31 -9.49 -4.22
N MET A 68 18.36 -10.13 -3.53
CA MET A 68 17.86 -11.46 -3.87
C MET A 68 16.88 -11.44 -5.05
N ALA A 69 16.60 -10.29 -5.66
CA ALA A 69 15.61 -10.14 -6.75
C ALA A 69 15.73 -11.18 -7.88
N PRO A 70 16.93 -11.54 -8.39
CA PRO A 70 17.06 -12.57 -9.43
C PRO A 70 16.63 -13.97 -8.99
N PHE A 71 16.64 -14.25 -7.69
CA PHE A 71 16.41 -15.59 -7.15
C PHE A 71 14.99 -15.83 -6.66
N TYR A 72 14.18 -14.79 -6.49
CA TYR A 72 12.82 -14.95 -5.95
C TYR A 72 11.91 -15.77 -6.86
N PHE A 73 11.90 -15.52 -8.17
CA PHE A 73 11.03 -16.30 -9.07
C PHE A 73 11.32 -17.79 -9.01
N PRO A 74 12.59 -18.27 -9.17
CA PRO A 74 12.90 -19.68 -8.97
C PRO A 74 12.51 -20.21 -7.59
N ALA A 75 12.74 -19.42 -6.53
CA ALA A 75 12.45 -19.83 -5.16
C ALA A 75 10.93 -20.03 -4.94
N PHE A 76 10.08 -19.11 -5.41
CA PHE A 76 8.63 -19.27 -5.34
C PHE A 76 8.13 -20.44 -6.20
N ARG A 77 8.75 -20.66 -7.35
CA ARG A 77 8.42 -21.82 -8.23
C ARG A 77 8.77 -23.17 -7.61
N ALA A 78 9.70 -23.21 -6.67
CA ALA A 78 10.12 -24.41 -5.95
C ALA A 78 9.26 -24.74 -4.73
N LEU A 79 8.36 -23.84 -4.29
CA LEU A 79 7.42 -24.14 -3.21
C LEU A 79 6.46 -25.25 -3.63
N ASP A 80 6.30 -26.25 -2.77
CA ASP A 80 5.32 -27.31 -2.97
C ASP A 80 3.95 -26.87 -2.44
N LEU A 81 3.07 -26.51 -3.36
CA LEU A 81 1.69 -26.09 -3.08
C LEU A 81 0.66 -27.04 -3.73
N GLN A 82 1.05 -28.29 -3.99
CA GLN A 82 0.20 -29.25 -4.71
C GLN A 82 -1.01 -29.73 -3.88
N ASP A 83 -0.97 -29.59 -2.56
CA ASP A 83 -2.06 -30.03 -1.65
C ASP A 83 -3.16 -29.01 -1.45
N TYR A 84 -3.01 -27.79 -2.00
CA TYR A 84 -3.95 -26.69 -1.74
C TYR A 84 -5.03 -26.57 -2.82
N ASP A 85 -6.25 -26.29 -2.36
CA ASP A 85 -7.40 -26.02 -3.23
C ASP A 85 -7.43 -24.54 -3.66
N LEU A 86 -7.01 -23.66 -2.75
CA LEU A 86 -6.96 -22.20 -2.95
C LEU A 86 -5.61 -21.66 -2.51
N ILE A 87 -4.99 -20.89 -3.39
CA ILE A 87 -3.80 -20.09 -3.09
C ILE A 87 -4.20 -18.62 -3.15
N ILE A 88 -3.92 -17.88 -2.08
CA ILE A 88 -4.05 -16.41 -2.06
C ILE A 88 -2.65 -15.83 -1.96
N SER A 89 -2.15 -15.25 -3.04
CA SER A 89 -0.86 -14.56 -3.03
C SER A 89 -1.04 -13.06 -2.81
N SER A 90 -0.34 -12.51 -1.82
CA SER A 90 -0.22 -11.08 -1.52
C SER A 90 1.10 -10.60 -2.12
N SER A 91 1.03 -9.93 -3.27
CA SER A 91 2.21 -9.69 -4.11
C SER A 91 2.41 -8.24 -4.48
N THR A 92 3.61 -7.75 -4.24
CA THR A 92 4.16 -6.52 -4.82
C THR A 92 5.07 -6.83 -6.01
N SER A 93 5.55 -8.09 -6.11
CA SER A 93 6.53 -8.48 -7.11
C SER A 93 6.50 -9.98 -7.48
N PHE A 94 6.75 -10.89 -6.56
CA PHE A 94 7.21 -12.24 -6.87
C PHE A 94 6.23 -13.36 -6.49
N ALA A 95 5.46 -13.21 -5.40
CA ALA A 95 4.58 -14.24 -4.85
C ALA A 95 3.54 -14.77 -5.84
N LYS A 96 3.17 -13.96 -6.85
CA LYS A 96 2.28 -14.38 -7.95
C LYS A 96 2.83 -15.54 -8.79
N ALA A 97 4.15 -15.82 -8.69
CA ALA A 97 4.82 -16.85 -9.50
C ALA A 97 4.65 -18.28 -8.97
N VAL A 98 4.01 -18.49 -7.84
CA VAL A 98 3.80 -19.83 -7.27
C VAL A 98 3.07 -20.78 -8.23
N ARG A 99 3.34 -22.08 -8.12
CA ARG A 99 2.67 -23.11 -8.90
C ARG A 99 1.48 -23.67 -8.14
N LYS A 100 0.37 -23.80 -8.81
CA LYS A 100 -0.80 -24.52 -8.29
C LYS A 100 -0.92 -25.89 -8.98
N ARG A 101 -1.60 -26.84 -8.33
CA ARG A 101 -2.02 -28.09 -8.99
C ARG A 101 -3.14 -27.82 -10.02
N PRO A 102 -3.32 -28.71 -11.00
CA PRO A 102 -4.51 -28.68 -11.85
C PRO A 102 -5.79 -28.73 -10.99
N GLY A 103 -6.76 -27.86 -11.30
CA GLY A 103 -8.01 -27.75 -10.54
C GLY A 103 -7.94 -26.93 -9.25
N ALA A 104 -6.77 -26.44 -8.82
CA ALA A 104 -6.67 -25.45 -7.75
C ALA A 104 -6.86 -24.02 -8.29
N ILE A 105 -7.29 -23.12 -7.41
CA ILE A 105 -7.53 -21.71 -7.71
C ILE A 105 -6.38 -20.87 -7.16
N HIS A 106 -5.89 -19.90 -7.94
CA HIS A 106 -4.91 -18.91 -7.49
C HIS A 106 -5.46 -17.51 -7.64
N ILE A 107 -5.72 -16.83 -6.52
CA ILE A 107 -6.11 -15.42 -6.44
C ILE A 107 -4.88 -14.60 -6.03
N CYS A 108 -4.50 -13.61 -6.83
CA CYS A 108 -3.41 -12.70 -6.51
C CYS A 108 -3.95 -11.36 -6.02
N PHE A 109 -3.77 -11.07 -4.73
CA PHE A 109 -3.92 -9.72 -4.21
C PHE A 109 -2.68 -8.91 -4.60
N CYS A 110 -2.77 -8.18 -5.70
CA CYS A 110 -1.66 -7.45 -6.29
C CYS A 110 -1.62 -6.02 -5.74
N HIS A 111 -0.66 -5.75 -4.88
CA HIS A 111 -0.47 -4.42 -4.29
C HIS A 111 0.08 -3.41 -5.28
N ASN A 112 0.86 -3.88 -6.24
CA ASN A 112 1.31 -3.18 -7.44
C ASN A 112 1.92 -4.19 -8.42
N VAL A 113 2.10 -3.78 -9.67
CA VAL A 113 3.02 -4.47 -10.58
C VAL A 113 4.45 -4.31 -10.08
N THR A 114 5.38 -5.16 -10.52
CA THR A 114 6.78 -5.15 -10.06
C THR A 114 7.47 -3.82 -10.37
N ARG A 115 7.33 -2.82 -9.47
CA ARG A 115 7.70 -1.39 -9.71
C ARG A 115 9.14 -1.21 -10.16
N PHE A 116 10.10 -1.90 -9.56
CA PHE A 116 11.51 -1.75 -9.94
C PHE A 116 11.80 -2.19 -11.38
N LEU A 117 10.94 -3.02 -11.96
CA LEU A 117 11.01 -3.44 -13.36
C LEU A 117 10.23 -2.49 -14.29
N TRP A 118 9.00 -2.11 -13.92
CA TRP A 118 8.07 -1.42 -14.80
C TRP A 118 8.02 0.09 -14.62
N ASP A 119 8.46 0.60 -13.46
CA ASP A 119 8.63 2.02 -13.15
C ASP A 119 10.04 2.28 -12.62
N THR A 120 11.02 1.78 -13.37
CA THR A 120 12.44 1.79 -12.99
C THR A 120 12.97 3.20 -12.73
N GLN A 121 12.49 4.20 -13.45
CA GLN A 121 12.96 5.60 -13.27
C GLN A 121 12.54 6.15 -11.91
N THR A 122 11.29 5.98 -11.51
CA THR A 122 10.80 6.40 -10.19
C THR A 122 11.51 5.62 -9.10
N TYR A 123 11.64 4.29 -9.26
CA TYR A 123 12.34 3.44 -8.30
C TYR A 123 13.81 3.85 -8.09
N LEU A 124 14.55 4.17 -9.16
CA LEU A 124 15.94 4.61 -9.06
C LEU A 124 16.11 6.02 -8.46
N ARG A 125 15.06 6.86 -8.52
CA ARG A 125 15.04 8.13 -7.78
C ARG A 125 14.87 7.91 -6.27
N GLU A 126 14.06 6.96 -5.89
CA GLU A 126 13.84 6.58 -4.48
C GLU A 126 15.10 5.93 -3.87
N TYR A 127 15.84 5.16 -4.67
CA TYR A 127 17.00 4.37 -4.23
C TYR A 127 18.25 4.75 -5.03
N ALA A 128 18.79 5.93 -4.78
CA ALA A 128 19.93 6.52 -5.54
C ALA A 128 21.18 5.61 -5.61
N THR A 129 21.38 4.75 -4.60
CA THR A 129 22.48 3.78 -4.56
C THR A 129 22.43 2.81 -5.75
N TYR A 130 21.24 2.34 -6.15
CA TYR A 130 21.09 1.42 -7.28
C TYR A 130 21.27 2.10 -8.64
N ARG A 131 21.11 3.42 -8.73
CA ARG A 131 21.26 4.16 -9.98
C ARG A 131 22.66 4.02 -10.58
N LYS A 132 23.70 3.95 -9.74
CA LYS A 132 25.09 3.77 -10.19
C LYS A 132 25.34 2.41 -10.84
N PHE A 133 24.62 1.38 -10.39
CA PHE A 133 24.79 0.01 -10.88
C PHE A 133 23.79 -0.36 -11.99
N TYR A 134 22.82 0.50 -12.27
CA TYR A 134 21.75 0.22 -13.25
C TYR A 134 22.26 -0.17 -14.65
N PRO A 135 23.31 0.48 -15.24
CA PRO A 135 23.81 0.07 -16.55
C PRO A 135 24.24 -1.41 -16.60
N PHE A 136 24.81 -1.91 -15.51
CA PHE A 136 25.26 -3.31 -15.39
C PHE A 136 24.07 -4.25 -15.12
N LEU A 137 23.02 -3.78 -14.42
CA LEU A 137 21.85 -4.56 -14.06
C LEU A 137 20.77 -4.58 -15.14
N LYS A 138 20.90 -3.76 -16.18
CA LYS A 138 19.87 -3.59 -17.22
C LYS A 138 19.49 -4.95 -17.88
N GLN A 139 20.47 -5.77 -18.22
CA GLN A 139 20.20 -7.08 -18.83
C GLN A 139 19.46 -8.03 -17.87
N VAL A 140 19.84 -8.00 -16.59
CA VAL A 140 19.14 -8.77 -15.54
C VAL A 140 17.70 -8.29 -15.41
N PHE A 141 17.46 -6.98 -15.41
CA PHE A 141 16.11 -6.42 -15.33
C PHE A 141 15.25 -6.79 -16.55
N GLU A 142 15.83 -6.79 -17.76
CA GLU A 142 15.10 -7.22 -18.96
C GLU A 142 14.75 -8.72 -18.92
N ALA A 143 15.65 -9.56 -18.40
CA ALA A 143 15.36 -10.98 -18.18
C ALA A 143 14.25 -11.16 -17.12
N LEU A 144 14.33 -10.42 -16.01
CA LEU A 144 13.30 -10.44 -14.96
C LEU A 144 11.94 -9.94 -15.46
N LYS A 145 11.88 -8.94 -16.34
CA LYS A 145 10.63 -8.49 -16.97
C LYS A 145 9.94 -9.60 -17.75
N LYS A 146 10.73 -10.39 -18.52
CA LYS A 146 10.18 -11.53 -19.27
C LYS A 146 9.59 -12.58 -18.33
N LEU A 147 10.28 -12.89 -17.23
CA LEU A 147 9.79 -13.81 -16.21
C LEU A 147 8.56 -13.25 -15.49
N ASP A 148 8.57 -11.95 -15.17
CA ASP A 148 7.45 -11.27 -14.53
C ASP A 148 6.17 -11.35 -15.38
N LEU A 149 6.27 -11.11 -16.69
CA LEU A 149 5.15 -11.25 -17.63
C LEU A 149 4.66 -12.72 -17.74
N ALA A 150 5.59 -13.65 -17.82
CA ALA A 150 5.25 -15.07 -17.91
C ALA A 150 4.51 -15.54 -16.64
N TYR A 151 5.04 -15.21 -15.46
CA TYR A 151 4.44 -15.63 -14.18
C TYR A 151 3.23 -14.80 -13.76
N ALA A 152 3.04 -13.62 -14.32
CA ALA A 152 1.79 -12.88 -14.18
C ALA A 152 0.59 -13.61 -14.84
N GLN A 153 0.82 -14.66 -15.60
CA GLN A 153 -0.26 -15.49 -16.16
C GLN A 153 -0.71 -16.62 -15.23
N GLU A 154 0.04 -16.93 -14.17
CA GLU A 154 -0.27 -18.01 -13.21
C GLU A 154 -1.55 -17.77 -12.38
N PRO A 155 -1.81 -16.55 -11.85
CA PRO A 155 -3.06 -16.29 -11.16
C PRO A 155 -4.27 -16.38 -12.09
N ASP A 156 -5.32 -17.05 -11.61
CA ASP A 156 -6.62 -17.10 -12.29
C ASP A 156 -7.34 -15.76 -12.14
N TYR A 157 -7.13 -15.10 -11.00
CA TYR A 157 -7.82 -13.88 -10.65
C TYR A 157 -6.90 -12.85 -9.99
N TYR A 158 -7.12 -11.58 -10.31
CA TYR A 158 -6.39 -10.48 -9.71
C TYR A 158 -7.32 -9.58 -8.89
N ILE A 159 -6.89 -9.27 -7.67
CA ILE A 159 -7.45 -8.20 -6.86
C ILE A 159 -6.41 -7.08 -6.82
N ALA A 160 -6.81 -5.85 -7.08
CA ALA A 160 -5.97 -4.66 -6.97
C ALA A 160 -6.45 -3.78 -5.82
N ASN A 161 -5.52 -3.14 -5.11
CA ASN A 161 -5.87 -2.22 -4.02
C ASN A 161 -6.46 -0.89 -4.47
N SER A 162 -6.36 -0.56 -5.77
CA SER A 162 -6.83 0.71 -6.33
C SER A 162 -7.04 0.63 -7.84
N SER A 163 -7.81 1.57 -8.40
CA SER A 163 -8.06 1.69 -9.83
C SER A 163 -6.78 1.91 -10.63
N ILE A 164 -5.79 2.64 -10.09
CA ILE A 164 -4.52 2.86 -10.78
C ILE A 164 -3.71 1.57 -10.87
N VAL A 165 -3.71 0.74 -9.81
CA VAL A 165 -3.04 -0.56 -9.83
C VAL A 165 -3.77 -1.53 -10.76
N ALA A 166 -5.11 -1.56 -10.74
CA ALA A 166 -5.90 -2.36 -11.69
C ALA A 166 -5.60 -2.00 -13.15
N ARG A 167 -5.49 -0.71 -13.47
CA ARG A 167 -5.09 -0.25 -14.81
C ARG A 167 -3.67 -0.71 -15.17
N ARG A 168 -2.71 -0.67 -14.26
CA ARG A 168 -1.35 -1.17 -14.49
C ARG A 168 -1.33 -2.68 -14.75
N ILE A 169 -2.10 -3.46 -13.99
CA ILE A 169 -2.25 -4.91 -14.21
C ILE A 169 -2.80 -5.15 -15.61
N GLN A 170 -3.85 -4.44 -16.01
CA GLN A 170 -4.43 -4.57 -17.36
C GLN A 170 -3.46 -4.17 -18.47
N GLN A 171 -2.72 -3.07 -18.29
CA GLN A 171 -1.78 -2.57 -19.29
C GLN A 171 -0.55 -3.45 -19.46
N ILE A 172 0.00 -3.96 -18.35
CA ILE A 172 1.28 -4.68 -18.34
C ILE A 172 1.06 -6.18 -18.42
N TYR A 173 0.20 -6.75 -17.58
CA TYR A 173 -0.02 -8.20 -17.50
C TYR A 173 -1.15 -8.68 -18.42
N ARG A 174 -1.94 -7.75 -19.00
CA ARG A 174 -3.11 -8.05 -19.85
C ARG A 174 -4.17 -8.89 -19.13
N LYS A 175 -4.26 -8.72 -17.81
CA LYS A 175 -5.24 -9.40 -16.94
C LYS A 175 -6.23 -8.38 -16.40
N PRO A 176 -7.53 -8.72 -16.29
CA PRO A 176 -8.49 -7.91 -15.55
C PRO A 176 -8.16 -8.02 -14.04
N ALA A 177 -8.51 -6.97 -13.29
CA ALA A 177 -8.39 -6.97 -11.85
C ALA A 177 -9.61 -6.29 -11.22
N GLN A 178 -10.15 -6.89 -10.17
CA GLN A 178 -11.18 -6.26 -9.34
C GLN A 178 -10.54 -5.35 -8.31
N VAL A 179 -11.11 -4.15 -8.12
CA VAL A 179 -10.60 -3.22 -7.11
C VAL A 179 -11.23 -3.55 -5.75
N ILE A 180 -10.36 -3.87 -4.78
CA ILE A 180 -10.72 -3.96 -3.36
C ILE A 180 -9.72 -3.14 -2.58
N ASN A 181 -10.18 -2.00 -2.09
CA ASN A 181 -9.35 -1.04 -1.37
C ASN A 181 -8.87 -1.63 -0.04
N TYR A 182 -7.70 -1.18 0.44
CA TYR A 182 -7.18 -1.62 1.74
C TYR A 182 -8.10 -1.25 2.88
N PRO A 183 -8.22 -2.13 3.88
CA PRO A 183 -9.01 -1.83 5.06
C PRO A 183 -8.28 -0.94 6.04
N ILE A 184 -9.07 -0.28 6.88
CA ILE A 184 -8.63 0.37 8.10
C ILE A 184 -9.21 -0.35 9.32
N ASP A 185 -8.40 -0.44 10.35
CA ASP A 185 -8.86 -0.83 11.69
C ASP A 185 -9.51 0.39 12.35
N SER A 186 -10.83 0.45 12.31
CA SER A 186 -11.59 1.60 12.81
C SER A 186 -11.43 1.84 14.30
N THR A 187 -10.99 0.82 15.06
CA THR A 187 -10.80 0.92 16.51
C THR A 187 -9.56 1.72 16.89
N LYS A 188 -8.61 1.85 15.97
CA LYS A 188 -7.35 2.59 16.16
C LYS A 188 -7.46 4.09 15.95
N PHE A 189 -8.58 4.58 15.38
CA PHE A 189 -8.73 5.98 15.02
C PHE A 189 -9.75 6.70 15.91
N LEU A 190 -9.28 7.64 16.69
CA LEU A 190 -10.11 8.55 17.46
C LEU A 190 -10.92 9.44 16.51
N PHE A 191 -12.08 9.86 16.97
CA PHE A 191 -12.93 10.79 16.26
C PHE A 191 -13.09 12.08 17.09
N SER A 192 -13.01 13.23 16.43
CA SER A 192 -13.32 14.54 17.03
C SER A 192 -14.10 15.39 16.04
N GLU A 193 -15.15 16.06 16.53
CA GLU A 193 -15.84 17.13 15.82
C GLU A 193 -15.19 18.49 16.12
N GLU A 194 -14.48 18.59 17.23
CA GLU A 194 -13.71 19.77 17.59
C GLU A 194 -12.32 19.69 16.96
N LYS A 195 -12.03 20.60 16.05
CA LYS A 195 -10.72 20.67 15.37
C LYS A 195 -9.88 21.78 15.97
N GLU A 196 -8.60 21.49 16.14
CA GLU A 196 -7.60 22.46 16.55
C GLU A 196 -7.07 23.23 15.32
N ASP A 197 -6.53 24.42 15.56
CA ASP A 197 -6.01 25.27 14.47
C ASP A 197 -4.60 24.83 14.04
N TYR A 198 -4.50 23.59 13.51
CA TYR A 198 -3.31 23.13 12.82
C TYR A 198 -3.67 22.18 11.67
N TYR A 199 -2.75 22.09 10.72
CA TYR A 199 -2.78 21.15 9.62
C TYR A 199 -1.78 20.03 9.87
N PHE A 200 -2.04 18.84 9.32
CA PHE A 200 -1.20 17.68 9.59
C PHE A 200 -0.75 17.00 8.30
N ALA A 201 0.53 16.60 8.24
CA ALA A 201 1.07 15.74 7.20
C ALA A 201 1.84 14.57 7.82
N SER A 202 1.55 13.35 7.39
CA SER A 202 2.18 12.13 7.92
C SER A 202 2.75 11.30 6.77
N ALA A 203 4.08 11.21 6.68
CA ALA A 203 4.75 10.45 5.62
C ALA A 203 6.20 10.11 5.97
N ARG A 204 6.76 9.10 5.30
CA ARG A 204 8.22 8.98 5.21
C ARG A 204 8.78 10.20 4.47
N LEU A 205 9.81 10.84 5.01
CA LEU A 205 10.40 12.07 4.42
C LEU A 205 11.36 11.71 3.29
N ILE A 206 10.78 11.32 2.15
CA ILE A 206 11.46 10.96 0.90
C ILE A 206 10.90 11.78 -0.26
N SER A 207 11.67 11.99 -1.30
CA SER A 207 11.40 12.98 -2.35
C SER A 207 10.04 12.85 -3.03
N TYR A 208 9.55 11.61 -3.31
CA TYR A 208 8.28 11.45 -4.00
C TYR A 208 7.05 11.78 -3.12
N LYS A 209 7.22 11.84 -1.79
CA LYS A 209 6.15 12.27 -0.88
C LYS A 209 5.85 13.76 -0.96
N ARG A 210 6.71 14.52 -1.63
CA ARG A 210 6.51 15.94 -1.95
C ARG A 210 6.17 16.79 -0.72
N ILE A 211 6.82 16.48 0.41
CA ILE A 211 6.70 17.33 1.62
C ILE A 211 7.34 18.71 1.38
N ASP A 212 8.26 18.81 0.43
CA ASP A 212 8.88 20.06 -0.02
C ASP A 212 7.84 21.11 -0.42
N VAL A 213 6.87 20.76 -1.26
CA VAL A 213 5.83 21.71 -1.71
C VAL A 213 4.82 22.03 -0.61
N ILE A 214 4.61 21.11 0.35
CA ILE A 214 3.77 21.37 1.52
C ILE A 214 4.43 22.42 2.42
N VAL A 215 5.72 22.22 2.76
CA VAL A 215 6.51 23.17 3.57
C VAL A 215 6.51 24.55 2.93
N GLU A 216 6.74 24.65 1.62
CA GLU A 216 6.76 25.93 0.91
C GLU A 216 5.39 26.62 0.94
N ALA A 217 4.30 25.89 0.71
CA ALA A 217 2.95 26.42 0.79
C ALA A 217 2.63 27.00 2.18
N PHE A 218 3.01 26.27 3.24
CA PHE A 218 2.77 26.70 4.62
C PHE A 218 3.71 27.82 5.09
N ASN A 219 4.92 27.91 4.56
CA ASN A 219 5.80 29.07 4.75
C ASN A 219 5.13 30.38 4.26
N TRP A 220 4.44 30.32 3.11
CA TRP A 220 3.75 31.49 2.56
C TRP A 220 2.46 31.83 3.32
N LEU A 221 1.73 30.79 3.80
CA LEU A 221 0.48 31.00 4.54
C LEU A 221 0.71 31.44 5.99
N GLY A 222 1.82 31.06 6.60
CA GLY A 222 2.09 31.27 8.02
C GLY A 222 1.21 30.43 8.95
N TRP A 223 0.42 29.47 8.42
CA TRP A 223 -0.49 28.64 9.21
C TRP A 223 0.26 27.50 9.91
N PRO A 224 -0.23 27.04 11.10
CA PRO A 224 0.42 25.97 11.83
C PRO A 224 0.39 24.64 11.07
N LEU A 225 1.55 24.01 10.89
CA LEU A 225 1.69 22.69 10.27
C LEU A 225 2.50 21.76 11.17
N LEU A 226 1.97 20.58 11.41
CA LEU A 226 2.66 19.48 12.07
C LEU A 226 3.01 18.41 11.04
N ILE A 227 4.27 17.95 11.04
CA ILE A 227 4.74 16.92 10.10
C ILE A 227 5.29 15.75 10.91
N SER A 228 4.67 14.57 10.77
CA SER A 228 5.18 13.33 11.37
C SER A 228 5.87 12.46 10.34
N GLY A 229 6.90 11.74 10.80
CA GLY A 229 7.71 10.82 10.02
C GLY A 229 9.18 11.20 9.97
N ASN A 230 9.98 10.27 9.47
CA ASN A 230 11.42 10.42 9.29
C ASN A 230 11.83 10.03 7.86
N GLY A 231 13.02 10.43 7.47
CA GLY A 231 13.61 10.08 6.18
C GLY A 231 14.79 10.95 5.79
N PRO A 232 15.47 10.61 4.68
CA PRO A 232 16.69 11.30 4.25
C PRO A 232 16.48 12.78 3.87
N GLU A 233 15.23 13.21 3.62
CA GLU A 233 14.92 14.60 3.28
C GLU A 233 14.72 15.50 4.52
N ARG A 234 14.73 14.93 5.75
CA ARG A 234 14.35 15.65 6.98
C ARG A 234 15.14 16.93 7.17
N GLU A 235 16.47 16.84 7.21
CA GLU A 235 17.35 18.00 7.45
C GLU A 235 17.13 19.10 6.41
N ARG A 236 16.98 18.73 5.14
CA ARG A 236 16.72 19.66 4.04
C ARG A 236 15.36 20.35 4.18
N LEU A 237 14.35 19.63 4.64
CA LEU A 237 13.01 20.18 4.86
C LEU A 237 12.97 21.09 6.07
N GLU A 238 13.57 20.68 7.18
CA GLU A 238 13.68 21.49 8.41
C GLU A 238 14.45 22.81 8.16
N SER A 239 15.52 22.78 7.38
CA SER A 239 16.29 23.99 7.04
C SER A 239 15.53 25.02 6.19
N ARG A 240 14.41 24.64 5.58
CA ARG A 240 13.53 25.49 4.78
C ARG A 240 12.25 25.92 5.49
N ALA A 241 11.92 25.23 6.56
CA ALA A 241 10.69 25.47 7.30
C ALA A 241 10.81 26.74 8.17
N LEU A 242 9.72 27.54 8.21
CA LEU A 242 9.59 28.65 9.13
C LEU A 242 9.00 28.18 10.48
N ASN A 243 8.92 29.08 11.46
CA ASN A 243 8.55 28.76 12.85
C ASN A 243 7.13 28.20 13.04
N ASN A 244 6.25 28.37 12.06
CA ASN A 244 4.90 27.82 12.03
C ASN A 244 4.86 26.31 11.68
N ILE A 245 5.98 25.71 11.27
CA ILE A 245 6.06 24.30 10.86
C ILE A 245 6.89 23.53 11.88
N LYS A 246 6.32 22.43 12.40
CA LYS A 246 7.00 21.57 13.38
C LYS A 246 7.15 20.14 12.85
N PHE A 247 8.36 19.60 12.89
CA PHE A 247 8.67 18.22 12.56
C PHE A 247 8.71 17.38 13.83
N LEU A 248 7.73 16.48 13.97
CA LEU A 248 7.55 15.64 15.17
C LEU A 248 8.43 14.39 15.16
N GLY A 249 8.96 14.02 14.00
CA GLY A 249 9.66 12.74 13.86
C GLY A 249 8.70 11.56 13.86
N HIS A 250 9.15 10.43 14.41
CA HIS A 250 8.30 9.28 14.61
C HIS A 250 7.36 9.53 15.80
N VAL A 251 6.08 9.34 15.59
CA VAL A 251 5.04 9.41 16.62
C VAL A 251 4.42 8.04 16.83
N SER A 252 3.97 7.74 18.05
CA SER A 252 3.24 6.52 18.34
C SER A 252 1.89 6.46 17.61
N ASP A 253 1.32 5.26 17.47
CA ASP A 253 0.00 5.10 16.84
C ASP A 253 -1.09 5.87 17.59
N SER A 254 -1.04 5.90 18.92
CA SER A 254 -1.97 6.69 19.76
C SER A 254 -1.82 8.19 19.50
N GLU A 255 -0.61 8.71 19.52
CA GLU A 255 -0.32 10.12 19.23
C GLU A 255 -0.74 10.50 17.81
N ARG A 256 -0.44 9.62 16.84
CA ARG A 256 -0.85 9.82 15.45
C ARG A 256 -2.37 9.86 15.31
N SER A 257 -3.10 9.00 16.04
CA SER A 257 -4.56 9.00 16.07
C SER A 257 -5.13 10.31 16.62
N HIS A 258 -4.54 10.87 17.69
CA HIS A 258 -4.88 12.19 18.22
C HIS A 258 -4.61 13.30 17.21
N LEU A 259 -3.43 13.29 16.57
CA LEU A 259 -3.07 14.30 15.56
C LEU A 259 -3.99 14.25 14.34
N LEU A 260 -4.43 13.07 13.92
CA LEU A 260 -5.40 12.92 12.83
C LEU A 260 -6.77 13.42 13.23
N ALA A 261 -7.24 13.13 14.46
CA ALA A 261 -8.58 13.47 14.91
C ALA A 261 -8.79 14.98 15.10
N ASN A 262 -7.76 15.68 15.57
CA ASN A 262 -7.87 17.09 15.94
C ASN A 262 -7.38 18.07 14.85
N ALA A 263 -6.72 17.61 13.80
CA ALA A 263 -6.27 18.48 12.72
C ALA A 263 -7.44 19.13 11.96
N SER A 264 -7.29 20.39 11.56
CA SER A 264 -8.22 21.07 10.65
C SER A 264 -8.35 20.34 9.31
N SER A 265 -7.22 19.87 8.78
CA SER A 265 -7.15 18.98 7.60
C SER A 265 -5.83 18.24 7.54
N VAL A 266 -5.82 17.11 6.80
CA VAL A 266 -4.62 16.34 6.51
C VAL A 266 -4.16 16.60 5.07
N ILE A 267 -2.85 16.86 4.87
CA ILE A 267 -2.31 17.22 3.56
C ILE A 267 -1.53 16.04 2.97
N VAL A 268 -1.85 15.66 1.75
CA VAL A 268 -1.18 14.58 1.01
C VAL A 268 -0.79 15.04 -0.39
N ALA A 269 0.48 15.38 -0.59
CA ALA A 269 0.98 15.87 -1.87
C ALA A 269 1.55 14.77 -2.78
N ALA A 270 1.70 13.56 -2.29
CA ALA A 270 2.25 12.44 -3.04
C ALA A 270 1.29 11.90 -4.09
N LEU A 271 1.83 11.39 -5.19
CA LEU A 271 1.13 10.43 -6.04
C LEU A 271 1.22 9.05 -5.38
N GLU A 272 0.14 8.60 -4.78
CA GLU A 272 0.07 7.31 -4.08
C GLU A 272 -0.60 6.25 -4.95
N ASP A 273 -0.15 5.01 -4.83
CA ASP A 273 -0.82 3.88 -5.48
C ASP A 273 -2.16 3.55 -4.81
N TYR A 274 -2.25 3.71 -3.48
CA TYR A 274 -3.49 3.67 -2.71
C TYR A 274 -3.59 4.90 -1.79
N GLY A 275 -2.72 4.99 -0.78
CA GLY A 275 -2.71 6.06 0.21
C GLY A 275 -3.61 5.72 1.42
N LEU A 276 -3.02 5.11 2.46
CA LEU A 276 -3.73 4.83 3.71
C LEU A 276 -4.05 6.10 4.50
N VAL A 277 -3.13 7.07 4.52
CA VAL A 277 -3.28 8.32 5.30
C VAL A 277 -4.57 9.08 5.02
N PRO A 278 -5.03 9.26 3.76
CA PRO A 278 -6.33 9.86 3.48
C PRO A 278 -7.51 9.11 4.12
N VAL A 279 -7.50 7.79 4.08
CA VAL A 279 -8.58 6.98 4.64
C VAL A 279 -8.55 7.02 6.16
N GLU A 280 -7.36 6.97 6.77
CA GLU A 280 -7.15 7.08 8.22
C GLU A 280 -7.58 8.46 8.75
N ALA A 281 -7.29 9.54 8.02
CA ALA A 281 -7.78 10.88 8.33
C ALA A 281 -9.31 10.95 8.30
N ASN A 282 -9.92 10.41 7.25
CA ASN A 282 -11.38 10.35 7.17
C ASN A 282 -12.00 9.47 8.26
N ALA A 283 -11.35 8.37 8.65
CA ALA A 283 -11.79 7.56 9.79
C ALA A 283 -11.79 8.34 11.11
N SER A 284 -10.94 9.35 11.21
CA SER A 284 -10.90 10.29 12.34
C SER A 284 -11.85 11.49 12.15
N GLY A 285 -12.64 11.52 11.08
CA GLY A 285 -13.55 12.63 10.75
C GLY A 285 -12.83 13.85 10.16
N THR A 286 -11.57 13.72 9.76
CA THR A 286 -10.76 14.84 9.29
C THR A 286 -10.72 14.90 7.76
N PRO A 287 -11.04 16.06 7.14
CA PRO A 287 -10.99 16.22 5.70
C PRO A 287 -9.55 16.18 5.18
N VAL A 288 -9.41 15.79 3.93
CA VAL A 288 -8.09 15.59 3.28
C VAL A 288 -7.91 16.57 2.14
N ILE A 289 -6.75 17.22 2.09
CA ILE A 289 -6.32 18.03 0.94
C ILE A 289 -5.25 17.26 0.20
N ALA A 290 -5.58 16.75 -0.97
CA ALA A 290 -4.75 15.78 -1.66
C ALA A 290 -4.43 16.13 -3.12
N TYR A 291 -3.28 15.66 -3.59
CA TYR A 291 -3.01 15.64 -5.02
C TYR A 291 -4.02 14.72 -5.73
N GLY A 292 -4.83 15.29 -6.62
CA GLY A 292 -5.95 14.64 -7.27
C GLY A 292 -5.52 13.63 -8.34
N ALA A 293 -4.67 12.66 -7.97
CA ALA A 293 -4.23 11.58 -8.84
C ALA A 293 -3.87 10.32 -8.04
N GLY A 294 -3.95 9.17 -8.68
CA GLY A 294 -3.63 7.89 -8.05
C GLY A 294 -4.76 7.32 -7.22
N GLY A 295 -4.43 6.58 -6.17
CA GLY A 295 -5.38 5.87 -5.32
C GLY A 295 -6.29 6.77 -4.48
N VAL A 296 -5.92 8.02 -4.27
CA VAL A 296 -6.76 9.00 -3.57
C VAL A 296 -8.10 9.22 -4.28
N LEU A 297 -8.14 9.04 -5.59
CA LEU A 297 -9.38 9.15 -6.38
C LEU A 297 -10.39 8.03 -6.10
N ASP A 298 -9.94 6.92 -5.52
CA ASP A 298 -10.81 5.80 -5.13
C ASP A 298 -11.38 5.97 -3.72
N THR A 299 -10.76 6.84 -2.91
CA THR A 299 -11.05 6.92 -1.48
C THR A 299 -11.68 8.25 -1.06
N GLN A 300 -11.47 9.32 -1.83
CA GLN A 300 -11.94 10.65 -1.50
C GLN A 300 -13.07 11.12 -2.41
N VAL A 301 -14.03 11.82 -1.83
CA VAL A 301 -15.16 12.47 -2.53
C VAL A 301 -15.00 13.98 -2.42
N PRO A 302 -14.70 14.69 -3.54
CA PRO A 302 -14.49 16.14 -3.53
C PRO A 302 -15.65 16.91 -2.88
N GLY A 303 -15.34 17.85 -2.01
CA GLY A 303 -16.32 18.67 -1.28
C GLY A 303 -17.08 17.94 -0.16
N LYS A 304 -16.84 16.61 0.02
CA LYS A 304 -17.46 15.79 1.08
C LYS A 304 -16.46 15.23 2.06
N THR A 305 -15.35 14.64 1.56
CA THR A 305 -14.30 14.08 2.41
C THR A 305 -12.96 14.78 2.25
N GLY A 306 -12.83 15.63 1.23
CA GLY A 306 -11.61 16.38 0.97
C GLY A 306 -11.71 17.30 -0.24
N VAL A 307 -10.58 17.94 -0.55
CA VAL A 307 -10.38 18.82 -1.72
C VAL A 307 -9.18 18.32 -2.50
N PHE A 308 -9.24 18.39 -3.84
CA PHE A 308 -8.15 18.01 -4.71
C PHE A 308 -7.42 19.20 -5.31
N PHE A 309 -6.09 19.19 -5.27
CA PHE A 309 -5.28 20.06 -6.10
C PHE A 309 -4.70 19.30 -7.30
N LYS A 310 -4.56 19.98 -8.45
CA LYS A 310 -4.24 19.35 -9.75
C LYS A 310 -2.75 19.33 -10.08
N ARG A 311 -1.93 20.10 -9.40
CA ARG A 311 -0.47 20.20 -9.63
C ARG A 311 0.25 20.17 -8.31
N GLN A 312 1.34 19.42 -8.23
CA GLN A 312 2.17 19.33 -7.03
C GLN A 312 3.05 20.59 -6.88
N THR A 313 2.39 21.74 -6.67
CA THR A 313 3.04 23.03 -6.46
C THR A 313 2.47 23.73 -5.21
N PRO A 314 3.25 24.62 -4.58
CA PRO A 314 2.81 25.38 -3.40
C PRO A 314 1.54 26.17 -3.65
N GLU A 315 1.41 26.83 -4.81
CA GLU A 315 0.23 27.64 -5.18
C GLU A 315 -1.04 26.79 -5.26
N ALA A 316 -0.92 25.58 -5.82
CA ALA A 316 -2.07 24.68 -5.94
C ALA A 316 -2.53 24.13 -4.58
N ILE A 317 -1.59 23.90 -3.66
CA ILE A 317 -1.89 23.51 -2.28
C ILE A 317 -2.56 24.67 -1.55
N GLN A 318 -2.05 25.91 -1.68
CA GLN A 318 -2.68 27.10 -1.07
C GLN A 318 -4.12 27.30 -1.55
N ALA A 319 -4.35 27.22 -2.85
CA ALA A 319 -5.69 27.36 -3.42
C ALA A 319 -6.66 26.32 -2.84
N ALA A 320 -6.22 25.05 -2.75
CA ALA A 320 -7.03 23.97 -2.16
C ALA A 320 -7.26 24.15 -0.65
N LEU A 321 -6.29 24.69 0.09
CA LEU A 321 -6.42 25.03 1.51
C LEU A 321 -7.44 26.16 1.72
N LEU A 322 -7.41 27.20 0.90
CA LEU A 322 -8.39 28.29 0.94
C LEU A 322 -9.79 27.78 0.59
N GLU A 323 -9.93 26.98 -0.47
CA GLU A 323 -11.20 26.33 -0.84
C GLU A 323 -11.75 25.49 0.32
N ALA A 324 -10.89 24.67 0.96
CA ALA A 324 -11.29 23.80 2.06
C ALA A 324 -11.80 24.56 3.29
N ARG A 325 -11.35 25.78 3.53
CA ARG A 325 -11.83 26.64 4.64
C ARG A 325 -13.23 27.18 4.44
N GLU A 326 -13.67 27.33 3.20
CA GLU A 326 -15.02 27.78 2.86
C GLU A 326 -16.08 26.67 2.97
N ILE A 327 -15.64 25.40 3.12
CA ILE A 327 -16.53 24.25 3.21
C ILE A 327 -16.96 24.03 4.67
N ALA A 328 -18.27 23.99 4.90
CA ALA A 328 -18.82 23.53 6.18
C ALA A 328 -18.75 22.00 6.24
N TRP A 329 -17.66 21.48 6.80
CA TRP A 329 -17.42 20.05 6.88
C TRP A 329 -18.38 19.36 7.86
N ASP A 330 -19.00 18.26 7.40
CA ASP A 330 -19.72 17.32 8.27
C ASP A 330 -18.75 16.19 8.67
N TYR A 331 -18.06 16.37 9.78
CA TYR A 331 -17.02 15.44 10.25
C TYR A 331 -17.57 14.04 10.54
N ARG A 332 -18.84 13.90 10.94
CA ARG A 332 -19.51 12.61 11.13
C ARG A 332 -19.67 11.89 9.80
N LYS A 333 -20.15 12.58 8.76
CA LYS A 333 -20.30 11.98 7.42
C LYS A 333 -18.97 11.63 6.79
N ILE A 334 -17.90 12.40 7.07
CA ILE A 334 -16.53 12.04 6.64
C ILE A 334 -16.15 10.68 7.25
N ARG A 335 -16.33 10.51 8.57
CA ARG A 335 -16.07 9.25 9.25
C ARG A 335 -16.96 8.11 8.74
N GLU A 336 -18.27 8.33 8.62
CA GLU A 336 -19.21 7.34 8.08
C GLU A 336 -18.80 6.85 6.69
N HIS A 337 -18.36 7.76 5.82
CA HIS A 337 -17.83 7.39 4.50
C HIS A 337 -16.64 6.44 4.62
N ALA A 338 -15.67 6.74 5.48
CA ALA A 338 -14.50 5.88 5.66
C ALA A 338 -14.89 4.50 6.20
N LEU A 339 -15.73 4.43 7.23
CA LEU A 339 -16.11 3.17 7.85
C LEU A 339 -16.99 2.30 6.94
N SER A 340 -17.94 2.91 6.23
CA SER A 340 -18.86 2.20 5.33
C SER A 340 -18.20 1.65 4.07
N ASN A 341 -17.03 2.17 3.68
CA ASN A 341 -16.35 1.75 2.45
C ASN A 341 -15.05 1.00 2.68
N PHE A 342 -14.35 1.26 3.82
CA PHE A 342 -12.97 0.82 4.03
C PHE A 342 -12.77 0.10 5.38
N SER A 343 -13.81 -0.27 6.12
CA SER A 343 -13.66 -1.11 7.32
C SER A 343 -13.17 -2.51 6.97
N GLU A 344 -12.57 -3.21 7.93
CA GLU A 344 -12.13 -4.60 7.76
C GLU A 344 -13.31 -5.52 7.38
N GLU A 345 -14.49 -5.29 7.93
CA GLU A 345 -15.69 -6.04 7.59
C GLU A 345 -16.08 -5.90 6.11
N VAL A 346 -16.08 -4.65 5.60
CA VAL A 346 -16.37 -4.37 4.19
C VAL A 346 -15.32 -4.97 3.27
N PHE A 347 -14.05 -4.90 3.67
CA PHE A 347 -12.95 -5.51 2.95
C PHE A 347 -13.14 -7.02 2.82
N PHE A 348 -13.33 -7.73 3.93
CA PHE A 348 -13.47 -9.18 3.91
C PHE A 348 -14.74 -9.63 3.19
N LYS A 349 -15.84 -8.91 3.33
CA LYS A 349 -17.05 -9.19 2.54
C LYS A 349 -16.77 -9.18 1.03
N LYS A 350 -16.01 -8.18 0.55
CA LYS A 350 -15.63 -8.10 -0.88
C LYS A 350 -14.66 -9.21 -1.29
N VAL A 351 -13.68 -9.53 -0.44
CA VAL A 351 -12.70 -10.61 -0.72
C VAL A 351 -13.41 -11.96 -0.77
N GLU A 352 -14.31 -12.24 0.16
CA GLU A 352 -15.07 -13.49 0.22
C GLU A 352 -16.02 -13.63 -0.98
N GLN A 353 -16.67 -12.55 -1.40
CA GLN A 353 -17.47 -12.55 -2.64
C GLN A 353 -16.64 -12.95 -3.85
N VAL A 354 -15.42 -12.41 -3.99
CA VAL A 354 -14.50 -12.81 -5.08
C VAL A 354 -14.16 -14.28 -4.98
N ILE A 355 -13.79 -14.78 -3.80
CA ILE A 355 -13.45 -16.19 -3.60
C ILE A 355 -14.62 -17.08 -3.99
N GLU A 356 -15.85 -16.75 -3.56
CA GLU A 356 -17.05 -17.51 -3.88
C GLU A 356 -17.38 -17.51 -5.38
N GLU A 357 -17.26 -16.35 -6.05
CA GLU A 357 -17.50 -16.22 -7.48
C GLU A 357 -16.52 -17.04 -8.30
N VAL A 358 -15.23 -16.96 -7.95
CA VAL A 358 -14.16 -17.69 -8.64
C VAL A 358 -14.31 -19.20 -8.41
N CYS A 359 -14.62 -19.61 -7.17
CA CYS A 359 -14.88 -21.03 -6.85
C CYS A 359 -16.09 -21.59 -7.59
N ARG A 360 -17.18 -20.82 -7.72
CA ARG A 360 -18.37 -21.24 -8.48
C ARG A 360 -18.05 -21.39 -9.98
N SER A 361 -17.39 -20.42 -10.56
CA SER A 361 -17.02 -20.44 -11.98
C SER A 361 -16.11 -21.63 -12.30
N HIS A 362 -15.17 -21.95 -11.39
CA HIS A 362 -14.24 -23.04 -11.58
C HIS A 362 -14.92 -24.41 -11.50
N ARG A 363 -15.88 -24.61 -10.59
CA ARG A 363 -16.67 -25.84 -10.49
C ARG A 363 -17.55 -26.06 -11.72
N SER A 364 -18.14 -25.00 -12.26
CA SER A 364 -18.95 -25.09 -13.48
C SER A 364 -18.13 -25.50 -14.70
N TYR A 365 -16.84 -25.06 -14.78
CA TYR A 365 -15.92 -25.43 -15.85
C TYR A 365 -15.47 -26.89 -15.73
N SER A 366 -15.22 -27.39 -14.52
CA SER A 366 -14.81 -28.79 -14.26
C SER A 366 -15.92 -29.82 -14.44
N LEU A 367 -17.18 -29.41 -14.49
CA LEU A 367 -18.33 -30.28 -14.79
C LEU A 367 -18.65 -30.39 -16.29
N LEU A 368 -18.03 -29.54 -17.13
CA LEU A 368 -18.24 -29.49 -18.58
C LEU A 368 -17.10 -30.14 -19.37
N HIS A 369 -16.05 -30.56 -18.71
CA HIS A 369 -14.88 -31.25 -19.27
C HIS A 369 -14.47 -32.43 -18.39
#